data_eee005dd69828f38d7d8565b58ddfe65
#
_entry.id   eee005dd69828f38d7d8565b58ddfe65
#
_cell.length_a   1.000
_cell.length_b   1.000
_cell.length_c   1.000
_cell.angle_alpha   90.00
_cell.angle_beta   90.00
_cell.angle_gamma   90.00
#
_symmetry.space_group_name_H-M   'P 1'
#
loop_
_entity.id
_entity.type
_entity.pdbx_description
1 polymer ?
#
loop_
_entity_poly.entity_id
_entity_poly.type
_entity_poly.pdbx_seq_one_letter_code
_entity_poly.pdbx_strand_id
1 'polypeptide(L)'
;MRIAVTRERGVGERRVAISPEAAKVLVAAGHDVVVESGAGSAAGMDDADYGSAGATIAPDRAATIGSEGLVVSVQGPTDSDALAGFTEDHVVVGLLDPVWNPEAATSVAATGATSYSLDLVPRSTRAQSMDVLSSTATVAGTQAVLTAAYRLPKLMPLMITAAGTIPPARLVVLGAGVAGLQAIATARRLGAVVEGFDIREEALEQIRSVGAKS
;
A
#
# COMPACT_ATOMS: atom_id res chain seq x y z
N MET A 1 -9.70 -1.16 -23.28
CA MET A 1 -10.52 -0.85 -22.09
C MET A 1 -9.94 0.40 -21.47
N ARG A 2 -10.78 1.34 -21.02
CA ARG A 2 -10.37 2.52 -20.25
C ARG A 2 -10.03 2.10 -18.82
N ILE A 3 -8.92 2.62 -18.28
CA ILE A 3 -8.50 2.43 -16.91
C ILE A 3 -8.27 3.82 -16.31
N ALA A 4 -9.14 4.20 -15.41
CA ALA A 4 -9.14 5.50 -14.75
C ALA A 4 -8.39 5.40 -13.40
N VAL A 5 -7.35 6.20 -13.23
CA VAL A 5 -6.55 6.30 -12.00
C VAL A 5 -6.92 7.60 -11.31
N THR A 6 -7.69 7.50 -10.24
CA THR A 6 -8.18 8.68 -9.53
C THR A 6 -7.21 9.14 -8.45
N ARG A 7 -7.21 10.43 -8.17
CA ARG A 7 -6.49 11.00 -7.04
C ARG A 7 -7.16 10.60 -5.73
N GLU A 8 -6.37 10.15 -4.77
CA GLU A 8 -6.83 9.83 -3.42
C GLU A 8 -7.26 11.09 -2.66
N ARG A 9 -8.34 10.98 -1.89
CA ARG A 9 -8.90 12.07 -1.09
C ARG A 9 -8.88 11.78 0.40
N GLY A 10 -8.52 10.55 0.79
CA GLY A 10 -8.41 10.14 2.19
C GLY A 10 -7.38 10.98 2.94
N VAL A 11 -7.72 11.38 4.17
CA VAL A 11 -6.81 12.15 5.02
C VAL A 11 -5.53 11.37 5.28
N GLY A 12 -4.39 11.93 4.87
CA GLY A 12 -3.07 11.30 5.04
C GLY A 12 -2.74 10.23 4.00
N GLU A 13 -3.63 9.90 3.07
CA GLU A 13 -3.31 8.99 1.97
C GLU A 13 -2.37 9.69 0.96
N ARG A 14 -1.24 9.07 0.73
CA ARG A 14 -0.21 9.59 -0.18
C ARG A 14 0.09 8.65 -1.34
N ARG A 15 -0.48 7.45 -1.31
CA ARG A 15 -0.27 6.46 -2.36
C ARG A 15 -1.11 6.80 -3.59
N VAL A 16 -0.76 6.20 -4.71
CA VAL A 16 -1.54 6.19 -5.95
C VAL A 16 -1.72 4.74 -6.38
N ALA A 17 -2.85 4.41 -6.97
CA ALA A 17 -3.20 3.02 -7.28
C ALA A 17 -2.29 2.39 -8.35
N ILE A 18 -1.83 3.18 -9.32
CA ILE A 18 -0.98 2.72 -10.43
C ILE A 18 0.22 3.66 -10.54
N SER A 19 1.45 3.11 -10.55
CA SER A 19 2.67 3.87 -10.82
C SER A 19 2.85 4.12 -12.34
N PRO A 20 3.72 5.08 -12.74
CA PRO A 20 4.05 5.28 -14.16
C PRO A 20 4.57 4.01 -14.86
N GLU A 21 5.37 3.17 -14.16
CA GLU A 21 5.86 1.91 -14.71
C GLU A 21 4.71 0.93 -14.98
N ALA A 22 3.75 0.83 -14.05
CA ALA A 22 2.56 -0.01 -14.24
C ALA A 22 1.65 0.54 -15.35
N ALA A 23 1.48 1.86 -15.43
CA ALA A 23 0.75 2.53 -16.52
C ALA A 23 1.35 2.19 -17.89
N LYS A 24 2.69 2.23 -18.01
CA LYS A 24 3.39 1.85 -19.24
C LYS A 24 3.10 0.43 -19.68
N VAL A 25 3.04 -0.52 -18.74
CA VAL A 25 2.70 -1.93 -19.04
C VAL A 25 1.27 -2.04 -19.54
N LEU A 26 0.33 -1.35 -18.91
CA LEU A 26 -1.08 -1.37 -19.30
C LEU A 26 -1.31 -0.72 -20.68
N VAL A 27 -0.65 0.41 -20.95
CA VAL A 27 -0.69 1.07 -22.26
C VAL A 27 -0.12 0.15 -23.34
N ALA A 28 1.02 -0.50 -23.07
CA ALA A 28 1.62 -1.47 -24.01
C ALA A 28 0.72 -2.70 -24.25
N ALA A 29 -0.13 -3.05 -23.29
CA ALA A 29 -1.16 -4.09 -23.43
C ALA A 29 -2.41 -3.63 -24.19
N GLY A 30 -2.45 -2.38 -24.67
CA GLY A 30 -3.55 -1.83 -25.47
C GLY A 30 -4.70 -1.24 -24.66
N HIS A 31 -4.46 -0.90 -23.40
CA HIS A 31 -5.44 -0.19 -22.57
C HIS A 31 -5.27 1.33 -22.67
N ASP A 32 -6.37 2.07 -22.56
CA ASP A 32 -6.41 3.52 -22.44
C ASP A 32 -6.30 3.90 -20.95
N VAL A 33 -5.11 4.29 -20.51
CA VAL A 33 -4.85 4.68 -19.12
C VAL A 33 -5.02 6.17 -18.98
N VAL A 34 -5.97 6.59 -18.15
CA VAL A 34 -6.29 8.00 -17.87
C VAL A 34 -6.04 8.29 -16.39
N VAL A 35 -5.18 9.25 -16.11
CA VAL A 35 -4.75 9.61 -14.75
C VAL A 35 -5.27 10.99 -14.40
N GLU A 36 -5.91 11.14 -13.24
CA GLU A 36 -6.32 12.44 -12.71
C GLU A 36 -5.07 13.29 -12.41
N SER A 37 -5.06 14.52 -12.88
CA SER A 37 -3.92 15.42 -12.66
C SER A 37 -3.55 15.52 -11.18
N GLY A 38 -2.27 15.34 -10.89
CA GLY A 38 -1.72 15.33 -9.54
C GLY A 38 -2.00 14.05 -8.74
N ALA A 39 -2.57 12.99 -9.32
CA ALA A 39 -2.86 11.75 -8.59
C ALA A 39 -1.62 11.11 -7.95
N GLY A 40 -0.48 11.15 -8.62
CA GLY A 40 0.79 10.59 -8.14
C GLY A 40 1.65 11.56 -7.33
N SER A 41 1.34 12.86 -7.29
CA SER A 41 2.23 13.89 -6.75
C SER A 41 2.60 13.66 -5.29
N ALA A 42 1.66 13.21 -4.45
CA ALA A 42 1.93 12.91 -3.04
C ALA A 42 2.83 11.66 -2.84
N ALA A 43 2.92 10.80 -3.87
CA ALA A 43 3.82 9.65 -3.93
C ALA A 43 5.16 9.97 -4.60
N GLY A 44 5.39 11.21 -5.03
CA GLY A 44 6.61 11.64 -5.73
C GLY A 44 6.63 11.25 -7.22
N MET A 45 5.46 11.06 -7.84
CA MET A 45 5.28 10.70 -9.24
C MET A 45 4.50 11.83 -9.93
N ASP A 46 5.13 12.51 -10.87
CA ASP A 46 4.54 13.66 -11.52
C ASP A 46 3.70 13.29 -12.76
N ASP A 47 2.79 14.19 -13.16
CA ASP A 47 1.97 14.01 -14.36
C ASP A 47 2.81 13.77 -15.62
N ALA A 48 4.01 14.37 -15.70
CA ALA A 48 4.96 14.17 -16.78
C ALA A 48 5.49 12.75 -16.88
N ASP A 49 5.65 12.05 -15.74
CA ASP A 49 6.09 10.66 -15.70
C ASP A 49 5.02 9.74 -16.29
N TYR A 50 3.75 9.99 -15.95
CA TYR A 50 2.62 9.25 -16.53
C TYR A 50 2.45 9.54 -18.03
N GLY A 51 2.59 10.80 -18.44
CA GLY A 51 2.57 11.17 -19.85
C GLY A 51 3.68 10.46 -20.65
N SER A 52 4.88 10.38 -20.08
CA SER A 52 6.01 9.66 -20.67
C SER A 52 5.78 8.14 -20.74
N ALA A 53 4.96 7.60 -19.84
CA ALA A 53 4.50 6.21 -19.86
C ALA A 53 3.40 5.94 -20.89
N GLY A 54 2.88 6.98 -21.57
CA GLY A 54 1.82 6.89 -22.56
C GLY A 54 0.40 7.01 -21.99
N ALA A 55 0.26 7.38 -20.73
CA ALA A 55 -1.05 7.66 -20.14
C ALA A 55 -1.54 9.07 -20.51
N THR A 56 -2.85 9.25 -20.53
CA THR A 56 -3.50 10.54 -20.71
C THR A 56 -3.72 11.20 -19.35
N ILE A 57 -3.38 12.47 -19.20
CA ILE A 57 -3.66 13.25 -17.98
C ILE A 57 -4.98 13.98 -18.15
N ALA A 58 -5.93 13.69 -17.26
CA ALA A 58 -7.23 14.35 -17.22
C ALA A 58 -7.22 15.49 -16.16
N PRO A 59 -7.88 16.61 -16.42
CA PRO A 59 -7.80 17.77 -15.53
C PRO A 59 -8.52 17.56 -14.19
N ASP A 60 -9.50 16.68 -14.17
CA ASP A 60 -10.36 16.43 -13.01
C ASP A 60 -10.87 14.99 -12.96
N ARG A 61 -11.55 14.64 -11.87
CA ARG A 61 -12.09 13.32 -11.63
C ARG A 61 -13.14 12.90 -12.65
N ALA A 62 -14.04 13.78 -13.03
CA ALA A 62 -15.12 13.47 -13.97
C ALA A 62 -14.55 13.12 -15.35
N ALA A 63 -13.59 13.88 -15.85
CA ALA A 63 -12.89 13.59 -17.10
C ALA A 63 -12.06 12.31 -17.00
N THR A 64 -11.53 11.98 -15.80
CA THR A 64 -10.75 10.76 -15.55
C THR A 64 -11.65 9.53 -15.62
N ILE A 65 -12.73 9.51 -14.88
CA ILE A 65 -13.68 8.39 -14.79
C ILE A 65 -14.32 8.13 -16.16
N GLY A 66 -14.82 9.20 -16.81
CA GLY A 66 -15.54 9.08 -18.08
C GLY A 66 -16.93 8.48 -17.90
N SER A 67 -17.44 7.80 -18.94
CA SER A 67 -18.77 7.19 -18.97
C SER A 67 -18.77 5.70 -18.66
N GLU A 68 -17.62 5.03 -18.79
CA GLU A 68 -17.48 3.59 -18.62
C GLU A 68 -16.02 3.21 -18.32
N GLY A 69 -15.77 2.05 -17.76
CA GLY A 69 -14.47 1.44 -17.65
C GLY A 69 -14.09 1.01 -16.23
N LEU A 70 -12.80 0.71 -16.07
CA LEU A 70 -12.22 0.30 -14.81
C LEU A 70 -11.71 1.53 -14.05
N VAL A 71 -12.23 1.77 -12.87
CA VAL A 71 -11.74 2.82 -11.96
C VAL A 71 -10.92 2.18 -10.86
N VAL A 72 -9.68 2.61 -10.72
CA VAL A 72 -8.76 2.10 -9.71
C VAL A 72 -8.40 3.18 -8.70
N SER A 73 -8.47 2.81 -7.43
CA SER A 73 -8.09 3.66 -6.29
C SER A 73 -7.38 2.83 -5.22
N VAL A 74 -6.61 3.46 -4.37
CA VAL A 74 -6.02 2.79 -3.20
C VAL A 74 -7.10 2.56 -2.16
N GLN A 75 -7.80 3.63 -1.77
CA GLN A 75 -8.96 3.54 -0.88
C GLN A 75 -10.25 3.64 -1.69
N GLY A 76 -11.27 2.96 -1.22
CA GLY A 76 -12.59 3.07 -1.82
C GLY A 76 -13.14 4.50 -1.72
N PRO A 77 -14.07 4.89 -2.61
CA PRO A 77 -14.75 6.15 -2.52
C PRO A 77 -15.60 6.19 -1.23
N THR A 78 -15.40 7.21 -0.40
CA THR A 78 -15.99 7.30 0.93
C THR A 78 -17.06 8.40 1.06
N ASP A 79 -17.18 9.27 0.06
CA ASP A 79 -18.10 10.39 0.06
C ASP A 79 -18.85 10.53 -1.28
N SER A 80 -19.91 11.34 -1.28
CA SER A 80 -20.77 11.56 -2.44
C SER A 80 -20.00 12.12 -3.65
N ASP A 81 -19.00 12.96 -3.40
CA ASP A 81 -18.20 13.56 -4.48
C ASP A 81 -17.27 12.54 -5.12
N ALA A 82 -16.77 11.59 -4.30
CA ALA A 82 -15.96 10.48 -4.77
C ALA A 82 -16.78 9.48 -5.60
N LEU A 83 -18.08 9.37 -5.33
CA LEU A 83 -19.02 8.49 -6.04
C LEU A 83 -19.65 9.17 -7.27
N ALA A 84 -19.52 10.48 -7.40
CA ALA A 84 -20.12 11.21 -8.50
C ALA A 84 -19.57 10.72 -9.86
N GLY A 85 -20.48 10.37 -10.75
CA GLY A 85 -20.15 9.87 -12.10
C GLY A 85 -20.04 8.34 -12.20
N PHE A 86 -20.12 7.59 -11.11
CA PHE A 86 -20.20 6.12 -11.20
C PHE A 86 -21.58 5.67 -11.67
N THR A 87 -21.59 4.66 -12.55
CA THR A 87 -22.78 4.03 -13.11
C THR A 87 -22.57 2.50 -13.18
N GLU A 88 -23.56 1.77 -13.64
CA GLU A 88 -23.50 0.32 -13.89
C GLU A 88 -22.43 -0.09 -14.92
N ASP A 89 -21.97 0.86 -15.77
CA ASP A 89 -20.92 0.63 -16.76
C ASP A 89 -19.50 0.70 -16.19
N HIS A 90 -19.37 1.00 -14.89
CA HIS A 90 -18.07 1.07 -14.21
C HIS A 90 -17.77 -0.18 -13.40
N VAL A 91 -16.48 -0.52 -13.37
CA VAL A 91 -15.89 -1.50 -12.46
C VAL A 91 -14.95 -0.77 -11.52
N VAL A 92 -15.16 -0.86 -10.22
CA VAL A 92 -14.34 -0.19 -9.19
C VAL A 92 -13.44 -1.21 -8.50
N VAL A 93 -12.14 -0.94 -8.43
CA VAL A 93 -11.15 -1.80 -7.76
C VAL A 93 -10.33 -0.98 -6.78
N GLY A 94 -10.29 -1.43 -5.53
CA GLY A 94 -9.53 -0.77 -4.46
C GLY A 94 -9.68 -1.47 -3.12
N LEU A 95 -9.20 -0.86 -2.06
CA LEU A 95 -9.44 -1.27 -0.67
C LEU A 95 -10.76 -0.64 -0.22
N LEU A 96 -11.86 -1.35 -0.38
CA LEU A 96 -13.20 -0.81 -0.10
C LEU A 96 -13.65 -1.02 1.34
N ASP A 97 -12.93 -1.90 2.07
CA ASP A 97 -13.15 -2.21 3.49
C ASP A 97 -14.62 -2.53 3.86
N PRO A 98 -15.32 -3.41 3.12
CA PRO A 98 -16.76 -3.58 3.31
C PRO A 98 -17.13 -4.25 4.63
N VAL A 99 -16.17 -4.87 5.32
CA VAL A 99 -16.40 -5.52 6.62
C VAL A 99 -16.44 -4.49 7.76
N TRP A 100 -15.54 -3.50 7.72
CA TRP A 100 -15.43 -2.48 8.76
C TRP A 100 -16.15 -1.18 8.40
N ASN A 101 -16.39 -0.96 7.11
CA ASN A 101 -17.11 0.20 6.59
C ASN A 101 -18.23 -0.21 5.62
N PRO A 102 -19.28 -0.89 6.10
CA PRO A 102 -20.37 -1.38 5.26
C PRO A 102 -21.18 -0.26 4.59
N GLU A 103 -21.18 0.95 5.17
CA GLU A 103 -21.86 2.11 4.59
C GLU A 103 -21.20 2.56 3.29
N ALA A 104 -19.87 2.58 3.23
CA ALA A 104 -19.13 2.89 2.00
C ALA A 104 -19.41 1.84 0.90
N ALA A 105 -19.42 0.56 1.26
CA ALA A 105 -19.77 -0.51 0.32
C ALA A 105 -21.20 -0.37 -0.22
N THR A 106 -22.15 -0.04 0.66
CA THR A 106 -23.55 0.21 0.27
C THR A 106 -23.66 1.41 -0.68
N SER A 107 -22.90 2.47 -0.42
CA SER A 107 -22.88 3.67 -1.26
C SER A 107 -22.32 3.38 -2.66
N VAL A 108 -21.28 2.57 -2.77
CA VAL A 108 -20.77 2.10 -4.08
C VAL A 108 -21.82 1.24 -4.78
N ALA A 109 -22.44 0.30 -4.07
CA ALA A 109 -23.49 -0.56 -4.65
C ALA A 109 -24.69 0.24 -5.15
N ALA A 110 -25.06 1.35 -4.49
CA ALA A 110 -26.18 2.21 -4.90
C ALA A 110 -25.94 2.91 -6.25
N THR A 111 -24.71 3.00 -6.74
CA THR A 111 -24.39 3.54 -8.08
C THR A 111 -24.67 2.54 -9.19
N GLY A 112 -24.86 1.26 -8.88
CA GLY A 112 -24.97 0.16 -9.86
C GLY A 112 -23.59 -0.38 -10.33
N ALA A 113 -22.49 0.27 -9.98
CA ALA A 113 -21.15 -0.16 -10.37
C ALA A 113 -20.79 -1.54 -9.80
N THR A 114 -20.08 -2.34 -10.58
CA THR A 114 -19.46 -3.57 -10.07
C THR A 114 -18.21 -3.23 -9.27
N SER A 115 -18.04 -3.81 -8.09
CA SER A 115 -16.88 -3.51 -7.25
C SER A 115 -16.09 -4.75 -6.84
N TYR A 116 -14.77 -4.63 -6.80
CA TYR A 116 -13.84 -5.64 -6.29
C TYR A 116 -13.00 -5.06 -5.17
N SER A 117 -13.19 -5.61 -3.97
CA SER A 117 -12.45 -5.18 -2.78
C SER A 117 -11.19 -6.02 -2.62
N LEU A 118 -10.02 -5.38 -2.76
CA LEU A 118 -8.72 -6.06 -2.70
C LEU A 118 -8.36 -6.52 -1.27
N ASP A 119 -8.97 -5.95 -0.25
CA ASP A 119 -8.85 -6.40 1.14
C ASP A 119 -9.56 -7.74 1.42
N LEU A 120 -10.48 -8.16 0.54
CA LEU A 120 -11.16 -9.46 0.61
C LEU A 120 -10.50 -10.55 -0.25
N VAL A 121 -9.40 -10.25 -0.93
CA VAL A 121 -8.64 -11.26 -1.68
C VAL A 121 -8.20 -12.39 -0.76
N PRO A 122 -8.51 -13.67 -1.06
CA PRO A 122 -8.16 -14.78 -0.20
C PRO A 122 -6.64 -14.97 -0.10
N ARG A 123 -6.13 -15.24 1.10
CA ARG A 123 -4.70 -15.49 1.35
C ARG A 123 -4.30 -16.91 0.92
N SER A 124 -4.33 -17.16 -0.36
CA SER A 124 -3.91 -18.43 -0.97
C SER A 124 -2.70 -18.20 -1.88
N THR A 125 -1.92 -19.25 -2.13
CA THR A 125 -0.76 -19.19 -3.02
C THR A 125 -1.11 -18.63 -4.40
N ARG A 126 -2.27 -18.95 -4.93
CA ARG A 126 -2.74 -18.46 -6.23
C ARG A 126 -3.02 -16.96 -6.24
N ALA A 127 -3.43 -16.39 -5.12
CA ALA A 127 -3.82 -14.99 -5.00
C ALA A 127 -2.69 -14.08 -4.46
N GLN A 128 -1.51 -14.61 -4.14
CA GLN A 128 -0.40 -13.84 -3.56
C GLN A 128 0.01 -12.64 -4.42
N SER A 129 -0.05 -12.76 -5.75
CA SER A 129 0.28 -11.64 -6.66
C SER A 129 -0.71 -10.48 -6.60
N MET A 130 -1.91 -10.71 -6.07
CA MET A 130 -2.98 -9.73 -5.88
C MET A 130 -3.12 -9.27 -4.42
N ASP A 131 -2.32 -9.82 -3.49
CA ASP A 131 -2.39 -9.51 -2.06
C ASP A 131 -1.69 -8.17 -1.75
N VAL A 132 -2.44 -7.12 -1.95
CA VAL A 132 -1.98 -5.74 -1.68
C VAL A 132 -1.83 -5.46 -0.19
N LEU A 133 -2.54 -6.20 0.68
CA LEU A 133 -2.42 -6.05 2.13
C LEU A 133 -1.05 -6.54 2.61
N SER A 134 -0.61 -7.72 2.17
CA SER A 134 0.72 -8.25 2.52
C SER A 134 1.84 -7.39 1.95
N SER A 135 1.71 -6.93 0.70
CA SER A 135 2.69 -6.03 0.09
C SER A 135 2.82 -4.72 0.87
N THR A 136 1.70 -4.11 1.24
CA THR A 136 1.69 -2.88 2.05
C THR A 136 2.21 -3.13 3.48
N ALA A 137 1.89 -4.28 4.09
CA ALA A 137 2.39 -4.67 5.41
C ALA A 137 3.92 -4.78 5.44
N THR A 138 4.55 -5.25 4.36
CA THR A 138 6.01 -5.29 4.22
C THR A 138 6.61 -3.88 4.28
N VAL A 139 6.03 -2.93 3.56
CA VAL A 139 6.45 -1.51 3.61
C VAL A 139 6.23 -0.93 5.00
N ALA A 140 5.07 -1.19 5.61
CA ALA A 140 4.74 -0.72 6.96
C ALA A 140 5.73 -1.24 8.01
N GLY A 141 6.11 -2.52 7.96
CA GLY A 141 7.12 -3.09 8.87
C GLY A 141 8.49 -2.43 8.74
N THR A 142 8.92 -2.14 7.51
CA THR A 142 10.16 -1.39 7.26
C THR A 142 10.08 0.03 7.82
N GLN A 143 9.00 0.75 7.50
CA GLN A 143 8.82 2.13 7.91
C GLN A 143 8.68 2.28 9.43
N ALA A 144 8.05 1.33 10.11
CA ALA A 144 7.94 1.31 11.56
C ALA A 144 9.32 1.31 12.23
N VAL A 145 10.25 0.49 11.73
CA VAL A 145 11.62 0.43 12.25
C VAL A 145 12.40 1.70 11.96
N LEU A 146 12.28 2.27 10.76
CA LEU A 146 12.94 3.54 10.42
C LEU A 146 12.43 4.68 11.31
N THR A 147 11.11 4.73 11.55
CA THR A 147 10.51 5.71 12.46
C THR A 147 10.98 5.50 13.90
N ALA A 148 11.07 4.26 14.37
CA ALA A 148 11.61 3.94 15.69
C ALA A 148 13.08 4.35 15.80
N ALA A 149 13.90 4.05 14.79
CA ALA A 149 15.31 4.44 14.75
C ALA A 149 15.51 5.96 14.81
N TYR A 150 14.67 6.72 14.09
CA TYR A 150 14.70 8.17 14.09
C TYR A 150 14.30 8.77 15.45
N ARG A 151 13.31 8.17 16.13
CA ARG A 151 12.79 8.69 17.42
C ARG A 151 13.56 8.21 18.64
N LEU A 152 14.31 7.11 18.52
CA LEU A 152 15.02 6.52 19.65
C LEU A 152 16.26 7.35 20.00
N PRO A 153 16.47 7.75 21.30
CA PRO A 153 17.67 8.44 21.72
C PRO A 153 18.87 7.48 21.90
N LYS A 154 18.99 6.50 21.03
CA LYS A 154 20.07 5.49 20.98
C LYS A 154 20.36 5.12 19.54
N LEU A 155 21.57 4.64 19.28
CA LEU A 155 21.94 4.10 17.98
C LEU A 155 21.44 2.65 17.84
N MET A 156 21.02 2.28 16.63
CA MET A 156 20.61 0.92 16.34
C MET A 156 21.77 -0.07 16.45
N PRO A 157 22.93 0.16 15.80
CA PRO A 157 24.06 -0.76 15.84
C PRO A 157 24.93 -0.62 17.09
N LEU A 158 25.67 -1.69 17.38
CA LEU A 158 26.86 -1.60 18.21
C LEU A 158 27.90 -0.68 17.55
N MET A 159 28.41 0.27 18.27
CA MET A 159 29.52 1.11 17.78
C MET A 159 30.71 1.07 18.74
N ILE A 160 31.89 0.88 18.17
CA ILE A 160 33.16 0.91 18.87
C ILE A 160 33.93 2.13 18.38
N THR A 161 34.28 3.02 19.29
CA THR A 161 35.08 4.22 19.02
C THR A 161 36.33 4.25 19.91
N ALA A 162 37.26 5.15 19.63
CA ALA A 162 38.42 5.35 20.47
C ALA A 162 38.04 5.80 21.89
N ALA A 163 36.87 6.41 22.09
CA ALA A 163 36.33 6.84 23.37
C ALA A 163 35.55 5.75 24.12
N GLY A 164 35.29 4.60 23.50
CA GLY A 164 34.58 3.50 24.14
C GLY A 164 33.54 2.84 23.23
N THR A 165 32.74 1.98 23.83
CA THR A 165 31.70 1.17 23.13
C THR A 165 30.31 1.67 23.45
N ILE A 166 29.51 1.89 22.42
CA ILE A 166 28.09 2.22 22.52
C ILE A 166 27.29 0.93 22.25
N PRO A 167 26.53 0.43 23.21
CA PRO A 167 25.76 -0.79 23.02
C PRO A 167 24.62 -0.59 22.01
N PRO A 168 24.22 -1.65 21.26
CA PRO A 168 23.14 -1.56 20.29
C PRO A 168 21.79 -1.36 20.96
N ALA A 169 20.84 -0.82 20.21
CA ALA A 169 19.45 -0.77 20.63
C ALA A 169 18.88 -2.20 20.76
N ARG A 170 17.92 -2.37 21.68
CA ARG A 170 17.13 -3.59 21.83
C ARG A 170 15.71 -3.30 21.40
N LEU A 171 15.17 -4.12 20.50
CA LEU A 171 13.80 -4.03 20.04
C LEU A 171 13.04 -5.31 20.38
N VAL A 172 11.80 -5.15 20.79
CA VAL A 172 10.83 -6.23 20.92
C VAL A 172 9.75 -6.00 19.86
N VAL A 173 9.45 -7.04 19.08
CA VAL A 173 8.40 -7.00 18.07
C VAL A 173 7.27 -7.93 18.50
N LEU A 174 6.10 -7.36 18.73
CA LEU A 174 4.89 -8.09 19.12
C LEU A 174 4.04 -8.36 17.87
N GLY A 175 3.91 -9.64 17.53
CA GLY A 175 3.25 -10.12 16.33
C GLY A 175 4.24 -10.35 15.17
N ALA A 176 4.33 -11.59 14.71
CA ALA A 176 5.22 -12.04 13.64
C ALA A 176 4.42 -12.37 12.35
N GLY A 177 3.48 -11.49 11.99
CA GLY A 177 2.91 -11.46 10.66
C GLY A 177 3.88 -10.81 9.65
N VAL A 178 3.43 -10.53 8.43
CA VAL A 178 4.26 -9.97 7.36
C VAL A 178 4.97 -8.69 7.81
N ALA A 179 4.25 -7.75 8.43
CA ALA A 179 4.83 -6.51 8.95
C ALA A 179 5.86 -6.77 10.06
N GLY A 180 5.53 -7.66 11.02
CA GLY A 180 6.42 -7.97 12.15
C GLY A 180 7.70 -8.67 11.71
N LEU A 181 7.63 -9.66 10.84
CA LEU A 181 8.81 -10.34 10.30
C LEU A 181 9.70 -9.37 9.50
N GLN A 182 9.08 -8.50 8.70
CA GLN A 182 9.83 -7.47 7.98
C GLN A 182 10.47 -6.45 8.93
N ALA A 183 9.78 -6.05 10.00
CA ALA A 183 10.34 -5.18 11.02
C ALA A 183 11.54 -5.82 11.71
N ILE A 184 11.43 -7.11 12.10
CA ILE A 184 12.54 -7.87 12.69
C ILE A 184 13.75 -7.88 11.74
N ALA A 185 13.53 -8.24 10.46
CA ALA A 185 14.59 -8.29 9.47
C ALA A 185 15.26 -6.91 9.27
N THR A 186 14.47 -5.85 9.19
CA THR A 186 14.95 -4.47 9.01
C THR A 186 15.75 -4.01 10.23
N ALA A 187 15.24 -4.20 11.45
CA ALA A 187 15.90 -3.79 12.67
C ALA A 187 17.26 -4.50 12.86
N ARG A 188 17.31 -5.78 12.51
CA ARG A 188 18.57 -6.56 12.53
C ARG A 188 19.59 -6.05 11.50
N ARG A 189 19.15 -5.72 10.30
CA ARG A 189 20.03 -5.10 9.28
C ARG A 189 20.61 -3.78 9.74
N LEU A 190 19.85 -3.03 10.54
CA LEU A 190 20.34 -1.80 11.19
C LEU A 190 21.25 -2.08 12.40
N GLY A 191 21.46 -3.34 12.77
CA GLY A 191 22.38 -3.74 13.83
C GLY A 191 21.78 -3.78 15.24
N ALA A 192 20.46 -3.70 15.38
CA ALA A 192 19.79 -3.84 16.66
C ALA A 192 19.77 -5.29 17.15
N VAL A 193 19.68 -5.48 18.46
CA VAL A 193 19.35 -6.77 19.09
C VAL A 193 17.83 -6.90 19.10
N VAL A 194 17.31 -7.91 18.39
CA VAL A 194 15.86 -8.05 18.20
C VAL A 194 15.34 -9.33 18.85
N GLU A 195 14.23 -9.19 19.56
CA GLU A 195 13.43 -10.26 20.11
C GLU A 195 12.02 -10.15 19.49
N GLY A 196 11.43 -11.28 19.09
CA GLY A 196 10.08 -11.31 18.52
C GLY A 196 9.17 -12.20 19.36
N PHE A 197 7.89 -11.88 19.38
CA PHE A 197 6.87 -12.69 20.07
C PHE A 197 5.65 -12.84 19.16
N ASP A 198 5.08 -14.04 19.13
CA ASP A 198 3.78 -14.34 18.51
C ASP A 198 3.09 -15.44 19.32
N ILE A 199 1.78 -15.46 19.31
CA ILE A 199 0.98 -16.50 19.96
C ILE A 199 0.97 -17.82 19.19
N ARG A 200 1.32 -17.78 17.89
CA ARG A 200 1.36 -18.95 17.02
C ARG A 200 2.75 -19.57 17.04
N GLU A 201 2.82 -20.86 17.30
CA GLU A 201 4.10 -21.58 17.39
C GLU A 201 4.91 -21.56 16.09
N GLU A 202 4.21 -21.68 14.94
CA GLU A 202 4.82 -21.59 13.60
C GLU A 202 5.49 -20.23 13.35
N ALA A 203 4.91 -19.17 13.89
CA ALA A 203 5.48 -17.83 13.75
C ALA A 203 6.78 -17.66 14.59
N LEU A 204 6.93 -18.40 15.69
CA LEU A 204 8.18 -18.40 16.47
C LEU A 204 9.34 -19.02 15.68
N GLU A 205 9.08 -20.04 14.86
CA GLU A 205 10.07 -20.58 13.93
C GLU A 205 10.47 -19.54 12.87
N GLN A 206 9.50 -18.82 12.33
CA GLN A 206 9.77 -17.74 11.36
C GLN A 206 10.62 -16.63 11.99
N ILE A 207 10.35 -16.23 13.24
CA ILE A 207 11.17 -15.26 13.98
C ILE A 207 12.62 -15.75 14.06
N ARG A 208 12.84 -17.01 14.43
CA ARG A 208 14.17 -17.61 14.50
C ARG A 208 14.86 -17.67 13.13
N SER A 209 14.10 -17.99 12.07
CA SER A 209 14.65 -18.07 10.70
C SER A 209 15.16 -16.73 10.17
N VAL A 210 14.52 -15.61 10.55
CA VAL A 210 15.03 -14.27 10.26
C VAL A 210 16.09 -13.81 11.26
N GLY A 211 16.48 -14.72 12.20
CA GLY A 211 17.63 -14.61 13.08
C GLY A 211 17.42 -13.78 14.34
N ALA A 212 16.19 -13.54 14.77
CA ALA A 212 15.87 -12.95 16.04
C ALA A 212 15.65 -14.03 17.13
N LYS A 213 15.65 -13.63 18.37
CA LYS A 213 15.20 -14.48 19.48
C LYS A 213 13.68 -14.46 19.54
N SER A 214 13.08 -15.61 19.89
CA SER A 214 11.65 -15.76 20.12
C SER A 214 11.36 -16.24 21.53
#